data_5c93b92874b2aea131caf866ab522a86
#
_entry.id   5c93b92874b2aea131caf866ab522a86
#
_cell.length_a   1.000
_cell.length_b   1.000
_cell.length_c   1.000
_cell.angle_alpha   90.00
_cell.angle_beta   90.00
_cell.angle_gamma   90.00
#
_symmetry.space_group_name_H-M   'P 1'
#
loop_
_entity.id
_entity.type
_entity.pdbx_description
1 polymer ?
#
loop_
_entity_poly.entity_id
_entity_poly.type
_entity_poly.pdbx_seq_one_letter_code
_entity_poly.pdbx_strand_id
1 'polypeptide(L)'
;MDLLSVFHKYRLKYAVAVLTMLLLAAVGLHASVYRTFTPENIRSRLQQSIAHTHRKISFDADIRRRLLPRPTVILKNLTITEPDGGRVAVSVKETKIGLSWKNLWSDRIQVEKWVVSGADLALTRDRNGAWNIQDLFDGAKHSASVNRIIVENSTVRLNFLQQQLILKEISLNLQSPDSSGQQFESSGILVWRKLSVPWKSRGLFLSDGIGTPEISPFHFEASTSLDGHGITISTTGSPSVRFNAGGADAAGLGLRADTSFRNLHLTAQIPALALKNNSIKTGTVNGTFTAGGEYARWDGSFKLDKANLHSGIANIGNAEISGSFKTPRLQTNFSLGSPLVWSRDNGLDAPRLHISTLQDTVDRLPQPRFISRLDGSLSIPNLQNWNAELNGTFDRQPVAAKFKYTREGAPRLEAAAALQKLNPAPYLDEFRQQNGKIFPDILGRLSGNVEAHLKIGSIQLPGLQLDDMETYLHADKDHIALSRFKSGLYG
;
A
#
# COMPACT_ATOMS: atom_id res chain seq x y z
N MET A 1 -63.79 -44.78 -37.43
CA MET A 1 -62.53 -45.38 -36.84
C MET A 1 -61.49 -44.26 -36.77
N ASP A 2 -61.35 -43.74 -35.56
CA ASP A 2 -60.60 -42.45 -35.32
C ASP A 2 -59.11 -42.57 -35.56
N LEU A 3 -58.62 -41.98 -36.63
CA LEU A 3 -57.18 -41.81 -36.91
C LEU A 3 -56.44 -41.05 -35.78
N LEU A 4 -57.17 -40.21 -35.02
CA LEU A 4 -56.61 -39.48 -33.90
C LEU A 4 -56.25 -40.36 -32.69
N SER A 5 -56.94 -41.46 -32.43
CA SER A 5 -56.65 -42.37 -31.32
C SER A 5 -55.41 -43.23 -31.57
N VAL A 6 -55.16 -43.56 -32.82
CA VAL A 6 -53.93 -44.30 -33.24
C VAL A 6 -52.69 -43.41 -33.11
N PHE A 7 -52.77 -42.14 -33.51
CA PHE A 7 -51.65 -41.19 -33.37
C PHE A 7 -51.29 -40.91 -31.91
N HIS A 8 -52.27 -40.86 -31.00
CA HIS A 8 -52.03 -40.62 -29.57
C HIS A 8 -51.34 -41.83 -28.90
N LYS A 9 -51.67 -43.03 -29.29
CA LYS A 9 -51.11 -44.29 -28.75
C LYS A 9 -49.66 -44.51 -29.15
N TYR A 10 -49.26 -44.08 -30.34
CA TYR A 10 -47.86 -44.16 -30.80
C TYR A 10 -47.04 -43.04 -30.21
N ARG A 11 -47.51 -41.81 -30.08
CA ARG A 11 -46.82 -40.70 -29.42
C ARG A 11 -46.47 -41.03 -27.98
N LEU A 12 -47.40 -41.67 -27.25
CA LEU A 12 -47.17 -42.07 -25.85
C LEU A 12 -46.09 -43.15 -25.76
N LYS A 13 -46.08 -44.14 -26.69
CA LYS A 13 -45.04 -45.18 -26.72
C LYS A 13 -43.68 -44.62 -27.06
N TYR A 14 -43.58 -43.69 -28.02
CA TYR A 14 -42.32 -42.99 -28.33
C TYR A 14 -41.86 -42.09 -27.19
N ALA A 15 -42.75 -41.38 -26.54
CA ALA A 15 -42.44 -40.53 -25.36
C ALA A 15 -41.91 -41.37 -24.19
N VAL A 16 -42.54 -42.54 -23.92
CA VAL A 16 -42.07 -43.47 -22.89
C VAL A 16 -40.76 -44.10 -23.27
N ALA A 17 -40.53 -44.49 -24.55
CA ALA A 17 -39.27 -45.03 -24.98
C ALA A 17 -38.14 -44.01 -24.89
N VAL A 18 -38.39 -42.75 -25.30
CA VAL A 18 -37.40 -41.63 -25.14
C VAL A 18 -37.13 -41.33 -23.67
N LEU A 19 -38.14 -41.32 -22.82
CA LEU A 19 -37.99 -41.10 -21.38
C LEU A 19 -37.16 -42.22 -20.74
N THR A 20 -37.42 -43.50 -21.13
CA THR A 20 -36.70 -44.66 -20.64
C THR A 20 -35.23 -44.62 -21.10
N MET A 21 -34.99 -44.22 -22.34
CA MET A 21 -33.65 -44.06 -22.90
C MET A 21 -32.88 -42.94 -22.19
N LEU A 22 -33.52 -41.81 -21.91
CA LEU A 22 -32.95 -40.71 -21.13
C LEU A 22 -32.66 -41.12 -19.68
N LEU A 23 -33.52 -41.91 -19.06
CA LEU A 23 -33.34 -42.46 -17.71
C LEU A 23 -32.15 -43.46 -17.69
N LEU A 24 -32.03 -44.35 -18.64
CA LEU A 24 -30.91 -45.29 -18.76
C LEU A 24 -29.62 -44.57 -19.06
N ALA A 25 -29.64 -43.53 -19.88
CA ALA A 25 -28.49 -42.69 -20.14
C ALA A 25 -28.07 -41.93 -18.84
N ALA A 26 -29.03 -41.39 -18.08
CA ALA A 26 -28.75 -40.73 -16.81
C ALA A 26 -28.17 -41.67 -15.75
N VAL A 27 -28.70 -42.92 -15.67
CA VAL A 27 -28.18 -43.96 -14.77
C VAL A 27 -26.77 -44.40 -15.18
N GLY A 28 -26.55 -44.62 -16.51
CA GLY A 28 -25.21 -44.96 -17.05
C GLY A 28 -24.19 -43.84 -16.80
N LEU A 29 -24.59 -42.60 -16.99
CA LEU A 29 -23.81 -41.42 -16.71
C LEU A 29 -23.47 -41.32 -15.21
N HIS A 30 -24.46 -41.54 -14.34
CA HIS A 30 -24.29 -41.57 -12.90
C HIS A 30 -23.30 -42.64 -12.46
N ALA A 31 -23.44 -43.87 -12.97
CA ALA A 31 -22.56 -44.97 -12.70
C ALA A 31 -21.12 -44.70 -13.17
N SER A 32 -20.95 -44.11 -14.37
CA SER A 32 -19.65 -43.71 -14.90
C SER A 32 -18.91 -42.70 -14.00
N VAL A 33 -19.59 -41.67 -13.57
CA VAL A 33 -19.03 -40.66 -12.64
C VAL A 33 -18.65 -41.30 -11.31
N TYR A 34 -19.49 -42.17 -10.79
CA TYR A 34 -19.21 -42.84 -9.52
C TYR A 34 -18.04 -43.85 -9.61
N ARG A 35 -17.82 -44.48 -10.74
CA ARG A 35 -16.66 -45.38 -11.00
C ARG A 35 -15.38 -44.59 -11.22
N THR A 36 -15.42 -43.48 -11.93
CA THR A 36 -14.22 -42.71 -12.30
C THR A 36 -13.70 -41.88 -11.15
N PHE A 37 -14.59 -41.32 -10.30
CA PHE A 37 -14.24 -40.42 -9.23
C PHE A 37 -14.42 -41.08 -7.84
N THR A 38 -13.78 -42.25 -7.62
CA THR A 38 -13.69 -42.84 -6.30
C THR A 38 -12.71 -42.05 -5.41
N PRO A 39 -12.85 -42.07 -4.08
CA PRO A 39 -11.92 -41.42 -3.17
C PRO A 39 -10.47 -41.85 -3.41
N GLU A 40 -10.26 -43.13 -3.68
CA GLU A 40 -8.96 -43.71 -3.91
C GLU A 40 -8.34 -43.20 -5.21
N ASN A 41 -9.11 -43.16 -6.30
CA ASN A 41 -8.66 -42.64 -7.59
C ASN A 41 -8.34 -41.13 -7.51
N ILE A 42 -9.15 -40.35 -6.81
CA ILE A 42 -8.88 -38.92 -6.60
C ILE A 42 -7.63 -38.73 -5.76
N ARG A 43 -7.50 -39.47 -4.65
CA ARG A 43 -6.31 -39.39 -3.80
C ARG A 43 -5.05 -39.78 -4.57
N SER A 44 -5.09 -40.89 -5.29
CA SER A 44 -3.97 -41.35 -6.10
C SER A 44 -3.55 -40.31 -7.16
N ARG A 45 -4.50 -39.74 -7.90
CA ARG A 45 -4.21 -38.72 -8.91
C ARG A 45 -3.66 -37.42 -8.30
N LEU A 46 -4.25 -36.95 -7.20
CA LEU A 46 -3.75 -35.78 -6.48
C LEU A 46 -2.36 -36.04 -5.90
N GLN A 47 -2.14 -37.21 -5.27
CA GLN A 47 -0.83 -37.56 -4.75
C GLN A 47 0.21 -37.70 -5.87
N GLN A 48 -0.18 -38.23 -7.01
CA GLN A 48 0.68 -38.38 -8.18
C GLN A 48 1.05 -37.01 -8.79
N SER A 49 0.12 -36.03 -8.78
CA SER A 49 0.38 -34.69 -9.31
C SER A 49 1.41 -33.91 -8.49
N ILE A 50 1.56 -34.21 -7.20
CA ILE A 50 2.54 -33.59 -6.29
C ILE A 50 3.66 -34.53 -5.84
N ALA A 51 3.78 -35.72 -6.44
CA ALA A 51 4.77 -36.71 -6.04
C ALA A 51 6.22 -36.18 -6.06
N HIS A 52 6.51 -35.26 -6.98
CA HIS A 52 7.81 -34.61 -7.09
C HIS A 52 8.14 -33.68 -5.93
N THR A 53 7.14 -33.24 -5.12
CA THR A 53 7.32 -32.27 -4.04
C THR A 53 7.58 -32.89 -2.68
N HIS A 54 7.53 -34.22 -2.55
CA HIS A 54 7.62 -34.97 -1.29
C HIS A 54 6.57 -34.58 -0.23
N ARG A 55 5.47 -33.94 -0.66
CA ARG A 55 4.37 -33.49 0.19
C ARG A 55 3.28 -34.56 0.31
N LYS A 56 2.52 -34.49 1.39
CA LYS A 56 1.35 -35.34 1.59
C LYS A 56 0.07 -34.55 1.39
N ILE A 57 -0.89 -35.12 0.68
CA ILE A 57 -2.26 -34.64 0.57
C ILE A 57 -3.16 -35.50 1.43
N SER A 58 -4.02 -34.88 2.21
CA SER A 58 -5.12 -35.53 2.90
C SER A 58 -6.42 -34.76 2.76
N PHE A 59 -7.52 -35.46 2.78
CA PHE A 59 -8.88 -34.92 2.76
C PHE A 59 -9.85 -35.95 3.34
N ASP A 60 -11.08 -35.51 3.68
CA ASP A 60 -12.11 -36.39 4.20
C ASP A 60 -12.47 -37.49 3.22
N ALA A 61 -12.74 -38.69 3.73
CA ALA A 61 -13.16 -39.83 2.91
C ALA A 61 -14.55 -39.64 2.25
N ASP A 62 -15.41 -38.78 2.85
CA ASP A 62 -16.75 -38.46 2.33
C ASP A 62 -16.69 -37.49 1.16
N ILE A 63 -16.48 -38.03 -0.04
CA ILE A 63 -16.48 -37.25 -1.29
C ILE A 63 -17.92 -37.16 -1.79
N ARG A 64 -18.43 -35.93 -1.84
CA ARG A 64 -19.76 -35.68 -2.41
C ARG A 64 -19.65 -35.46 -3.91
N ARG A 65 -20.54 -36.09 -4.66
CA ARG A 65 -20.60 -36.03 -6.10
C ARG A 65 -22.00 -35.58 -6.53
N ARG A 66 -22.06 -34.65 -7.48
CA ARG A 66 -23.32 -34.17 -8.06
C ARG A 66 -23.19 -34.24 -9.57
N LEU A 67 -24.25 -34.66 -10.24
CA LEU A 67 -24.28 -34.71 -11.73
C LEU A 67 -24.86 -33.42 -12.31
N LEU A 68 -25.92 -32.90 -11.71
CA LEU A 68 -26.65 -31.75 -12.23
C LEU A 68 -26.37 -30.47 -11.42
N PRO A 69 -26.28 -29.31 -12.02
CA PRO A 69 -26.38 -29.04 -13.48
C PRO A 69 -25.12 -29.46 -14.28
N ARG A 70 -24.03 -29.81 -13.59
CA ARG A 70 -22.77 -30.34 -14.18
C ARG A 70 -22.12 -31.33 -13.22
N PRO A 71 -21.32 -32.27 -13.75
CA PRO A 71 -20.55 -33.18 -12.90
C PRO A 71 -19.64 -32.38 -11.97
N THR A 72 -19.84 -32.54 -10.66
CA THR A 72 -19.11 -31.79 -9.65
C THR A 72 -18.63 -32.73 -8.55
N VAL A 73 -17.34 -32.62 -8.20
CA VAL A 73 -16.72 -33.29 -7.07
C VAL A 73 -16.50 -32.29 -5.96
N ILE A 74 -16.89 -32.64 -4.75
CA ILE A 74 -16.74 -31.82 -3.55
C ILE A 74 -15.84 -32.54 -2.57
N LEU A 75 -14.70 -31.93 -2.26
CA LEU A 75 -13.76 -32.42 -1.22
C LEU A 75 -13.81 -31.50 -0.03
N LYS A 76 -13.72 -32.06 1.18
CA LYS A 76 -13.68 -31.32 2.44
C LYS A 76 -12.37 -31.55 3.16
N ASN A 77 -11.96 -30.56 3.95
CA ASN A 77 -10.78 -30.61 4.81
C ASN A 77 -9.50 -31.05 4.04
N LEU A 78 -9.34 -30.50 2.84
CA LEU A 78 -8.13 -30.75 2.05
C LEU A 78 -6.93 -30.09 2.72
N THR A 79 -5.88 -30.86 2.96
CA THR A 79 -4.62 -30.35 3.51
C THR A 79 -3.43 -30.80 2.67
N ILE A 80 -2.45 -29.91 2.52
CA ILE A 80 -1.16 -30.17 1.89
C ILE A 80 -0.07 -29.82 2.89
N THR A 81 0.79 -30.76 3.20
CA THR A 81 1.89 -30.55 4.16
C THR A 81 3.08 -29.87 3.50
N GLU A 82 4.01 -29.37 4.32
CA GLU A 82 5.37 -29.02 3.86
C GLU A 82 6.15 -30.30 3.47
N PRO A 83 7.26 -30.18 2.71
CA PRO A 83 8.03 -31.36 2.26
C PRO A 83 8.55 -32.23 3.39
N ASP A 84 8.77 -31.67 4.59
CA ASP A 84 9.16 -32.38 5.81
C ASP A 84 8.03 -33.22 6.41
N GLY A 85 6.80 -33.05 5.91
CA GLY A 85 5.60 -33.75 6.39
C GLY A 85 5.08 -33.31 7.74
N GLY A 86 5.74 -32.37 8.42
CA GLY A 86 5.42 -32.00 9.80
C GLY A 86 4.37 -30.89 9.93
N ARG A 87 4.37 -29.93 9.02
CA ARG A 87 3.48 -28.77 9.08
C ARG A 87 2.53 -28.74 7.90
N VAL A 88 1.35 -28.13 8.11
CA VAL A 88 0.38 -27.88 7.04
C VAL A 88 0.73 -26.57 6.37
N ALA A 89 1.09 -26.62 5.10
CA ALA A 89 1.36 -25.42 4.27
C ALA A 89 0.07 -24.82 3.72
N VAL A 90 -0.89 -25.67 3.33
CA VAL A 90 -2.18 -25.26 2.74
C VAL A 90 -3.28 -26.10 3.39
N SER A 91 -4.32 -25.45 3.86
CA SER A 91 -5.56 -26.11 4.25
C SER A 91 -6.76 -25.48 3.55
N VAL A 92 -7.75 -26.26 3.16
CA VAL A 92 -8.96 -25.81 2.48
C VAL A 92 -10.17 -26.49 3.10
N LYS A 93 -11.12 -25.72 3.60
CA LYS A 93 -12.32 -26.27 4.24
C LYS A 93 -13.19 -27.04 3.25
N GLU A 94 -13.41 -26.46 2.08
CA GLU A 94 -14.21 -27.10 1.03
C GLU A 94 -13.67 -26.69 -0.35
N THR A 95 -13.54 -27.67 -1.25
CA THR A 95 -13.27 -27.38 -2.68
C THR A 95 -14.29 -28.10 -3.55
N LYS A 96 -14.83 -27.38 -4.55
CA LYS A 96 -15.80 -27.88 -5.52
C LYS A 96 -15.18 -27.79 -6.92
N ILE A 97 -15.04 -28.93 -7.57
CA ILE A 97 -14.47 -29.05 -8.91
C ILE A 97 -15.59 -29.41 -9.88
N GLY A 98 -16.06 -28.45 -10.64
CA GLY A 98 -17.05 -28.63 -11.69
C GLY A 98 -16.37 -29.00 -13.00
N LEU A 99 -16.73 -30.14 -13.54
CA LEU A 99 -16.14 -30.73 -14.73
C LEU A 99 -17.00 -30.43 -15.97
N SER A 100 -16.38 -30.41 -17.14
CA SER A 100 -17.11 -30.39 -18.42
C SER A 100 -17.83 -31.73 -18.66
N TRP A 101 -19.02 -31.68 -19.21
CA TRP A 101 -19.72 -32.88 -19.67
C TRP A 101 -18.88 -33.67 -20.69
N LYS A 102 -18.01 -33.00 -21.46
CA LYS A 102 -17.11 -33.63 -22.42
C LYS A 102 -16.13 -34.63 -21.78
N ASN A 103 -15.80 -34.43 -20.47
CA ASN A 103 -14.89 -35.32 -19.73
C ASN A 103 -15.43 -36.74 -19.53
N LEU A 104 -16.71 -36.94 -19.73
CA LEU A 104 -17.32 -38.28 -19.63
C LEU A 104 -17.01 -39.17 -20.83
N TRP A 105 -16.56 -38.55 -21.94
CA TRP A 105 -16.23 -39.22 -23.20
C TRP A 105 -14.82 -38.90 -23.72
N SER A 106 -13.99 -38.23 -22.90
CA SER A 106 -12.65 -37.78 -23.25
C SER A 106 -11.66 -38.14 -22.16
N ASP A 107 -10.47 -38.57 -22.52
CA ASP A 107 -9.37 -38.80 -21.57
C ASP A 107 -8.76 -37.51 -21.00
N ARG A 108 -9.10 -36.36 -21.58
CA ARG A 108 -8.63 -35.07 -21.11
C ARG A 108 -9.61 -34.45 -20.11
N ILE A 109 -9.14 -34.21 -18.91
CA ILE A 109 -9.95 -33.54 -17.84
C ILE A 109 -9.98 -32.03 -18.11
N GLN A 110 -11.17 -31.51 -18.42
CA GLN A 110 -11.42 -30.06 -18.50
C GLN A 110 -12.21 -29.63 -17.27
N VAL A 111 -11.65 -28.71 -16.50
CA VAL A 111 -12.29 -28.12 -15.34
C VAL A 111 -12.96 -26.82 -15.77
N GLU A 112 -14.30 -26.80 -15.73
CA GLU A 112 -15.04 -25.58 -16.10
C GLU A 112 -15.08 -24.57 -14.95
N LYS A 113 -15.23 -25.05 -13.71
CA LYS A 113 -15.33 -24.19 -12.54
C LYS A 113 -14.65 -24.86 -11.36
N TRP A 114 -13.76 -24.14 -10.70
CA TRP A 114 -13.13 -24.54 -9.46
C TRP A 114 -13.47 -23.52 -8.36
N VAL A 115 -14.11 -23.97 -7.28
CA VAL A 115 -14.44 -23.13 -6.13
C VAL A 115 -13.64 -23.64 -4.94
N VAL A 116 -12.92 -22.75 -4.30
CA VAL A 116 -12.10 -22.98 -3.11
C VAL A 116 -12.66 -22.10 -1.99
N SER A 117 -13.18 -22.71 -0.95
CA SER A 117 -13.79 -21.98 0.17
C SER A 117 -13.03 -22.24 1.47
N GLY A 118 -12.70 -21.16 2.17
CA GLY A 118 -12.03 -21.22 3.46
C GLY A 118 -10.61 -21.78 3.39
N ALA A 119 -9.84 -21.41 2.36
CA ALA A 119 -8.43 -21.74 2.28
C ALA A 119 -7.62 -20.94 3.32
N ASP A 120 -6.62 -21.59 3.89
CA ASP A 120 -5.65 -21.00 4.80
C ASP A 120 -4.24 -21.38 4.33
N LEU A 121 -3.48 -20.39 3.88
CA LEU A 121 -2.14 -20.55 3.32
C LEU A 121 -1.12 -19.86 4.23
N ALA A 122 -0.10 -20.61 4.66
CA ALA A 122 1.05 -20.07 5.38
C ALA A 122 2.23 -19.95 4.39
N LEU A 123 2.50 -18.75 3.92
CA LEU A 123 3.56 -18.47 2.97
C LEU A 123 4.80 -17.95 3.72
N THR A 124 5.86 -18.71 3.66
CA THR A 124 7.17 -18.34 4.20
C THR A 124 8.19 -18.29 3.08
N ARG A 125 9.16 -17.41 3.21
CA ARG A 125 10.25 -17.26 2.27
C ARG A 125 11.55 -17.72 2.92
N ASP A 126 12.31 -18.55 2.23
CA ASP A 126 13.61 -18.99 2.72
C ASP A 126 14.70 -17.92 2.54
N ARG A 127 15.93 -18.21 2.98
CA ARG A 127 17.08 -17.29 2.86
C ARG A 127 17.47 -17.02 1.41
N ASN A 128 17.16 -17.93 0.49
CA ASN A 128 17.44 -17.82 -0.94
C ASN A 128 16.32 -17.07 -1.69
N GLY A 129 15.26 -16.73 -0.99
CA GLY A 129 14.13 -16.02 -1.55
C GLY A 129 13.06 -16.91 -2.17
N ALA A 130 13.14 -18.22 -2.06
CA ALA A 130 12.12 -19.15 -2.54
C ALA A 130 10.94 -19.25 -1.57
N TRP A 131 9.73 -19.33 -2.12
CA TRP A 131 8.53 -19.56 -1.33
C TRP A 131 8.39 -21.01 -0.94
N ASN A 132 7.94 -21.29 0.27
CA ASN A 132 7.72 -22.65 0.77
C ASN A 132 6.72 -23.48 -0.05
N ILE A 133 5.96 -22.87 -0.96
CA ILE A 133 5.01 -23.57 -1.87
C ILE A 133 5.46 -23.53 -3.33
N GLN A 134 6.65 -23.04 -3.63
CA GLN A 134 7.12 -22.83 -5.01
C GLN A 134 7.18 -24.15 -5.79
N ASP A 135 7.59 -25.22 -5.16
CA ASP A 135 7.66 -26.58 -5.71
C ASP A 135 6.30 -27.10 -6.21
N LEU A 136 5.18 -26.63 -5.66
CA LEU A 136 3.84 -26.99 -6.15
C LEU A 136 3.57 -26.44 -7.57
N PHE A 137 4.27 -25.41 -7.98
CA PHE A 137 4.11 -24.77 -9.29
C PHE A 137 5.15 -25.24 -10.30
N ASP A 138 6.34 -25.66 -9.85
CA ASP A 138 7.47 -26.03 -10.72
C ASP A 138 7.22 -27.31 -11.55
N GLY A 139 6.29 -28.17 -11.13
CA GLY A 139 5.93 -29.42 -11.79
C GLY A 139 4.74 -29.35 -12.74
N ALA A 140 4.08 -28.21 -12.88
CA ALA A 140 2.81 -28.08 -13.60
C ALA A 140 2.95 -28.04 -15.13
N LYS A 141 3.70 -28.98 -15.73
CA LYS A 141 3.86 -29.07 -17.18
C LYS A 141 2.57 -29.43 -17.96
N HIS A 142 1.50 -29.84 -17.26
CA HIS A 142 0.22 -30.24 -17.87
C HIS A 142 -0.90 -29.58 -17.05
N SER A 143 -1.06 -28.28 -17.19
CA SER A 143 -2.18 -27.59 -16.57
C SER A 143 -3.49 -28.01 -17.22
N ALA A 144 -4.39 -28.63 -16.44
CA ALA A 144 -5.78 -28.71 -16.84
C ALA A 144 -6.30 -27.29 -17.08
N SER A 145 -6.87 -27.04 -18.26
CA SER A 145 -7.47 -25.73 -18.52
C SER A 145 -8.66 -25.54 -17.56
N VAL A 146 -8.59 -24.48 -16.73
CA VAL A 146 -9.67 -24.11 -15.81
C VAL A 146 -10.28 -22.83 -16.32
N ASN A 147 -11.56 -22.85 -16.71
CA ASN A 147 -12.22 -21.68 -17.27
C ASN A 147 -12.55 -20.63 -16.19
N ARG A 148 -12.85 -21.10 -14.98
CA ARG A 148 -13.20 -20.19 -13.88
C ARG A 148 -12.70 -20.72 -12.54
N ILE A 149 -11.99 -19.87 -11.80
CA ILE A 149 -11.57 -20.13 -10.42
C ILE A 149 -12.25 -19.12 -9.50
N ILE A 150 -12.87 -19.61 -8.45
CA ILE A 150 -13.48 -18.79 -7.40
C ILE A 150 -12.84 -19.16 -6.07
N VAL A 151 -12.27 -18.19 -5.38
CA VAL A 151 -11.80 -18.33 -4.00
C VAL A 151 -12.72 -17.51 -3.10
N GLU A 152 -13.15 -18.10 -2.00
CA GLU A 152 -14.08 -17.47 -1.06
C GLU A 152 -13.56 -17.58 0.36
N ASN A 153 -13.70 -16.50 1.13
CA ASN A 153 -13.43 -16.46 2.57
C ASN A 153 -12.11 -17.14 2.97
N SER A 154 -11.05 -16.78 2.28
CA SER A 154 -9.73 -17.40 2.43
C SER A 154 -8.76 -16.48 3.16
N THR A 155 -7.72 -17.06 3.73
CA THR A 155 -6.69 -16.37 4.49
C THR A 155 -5.32 -16.71 3.93
N VAL A 156 -4.46 -15.71 3.79
CA VAL A 156 -3.04 -15.89 3.46
C VAL A 156 -2.21 -15.20 4.53
N ARG A 157 -1.31 -15.94 5.15
CA ARG A 157 -0.33 -15.43 6.10
C ARG A 157 1.03 -15.34 5.41
N LEU A 158 1.52 -14.13 5.26
CA LEU A 158 2.80 -13.84 4.62
C LEU A 158 3.81 -13.45 5.69
N ASN A 159 4.93 -14.16 5.76
CA ASN A 159 6.09 -13.72 6.53
C ASN A 159 7.07 -13.03 5.58
N PHE A 160 7.07 -11.72 5.59
CA PHE A 160 7.85 -10.87 4.68
C PHE A 160 8.61 -9.81 5.45
N LEU A 161 9.91 -9.63 5.16
CA LEU A 161 10.79 -8.63 5.80
C LEU A 161 10.72 -8.64 7.33
N GLN A 162 10.73 -9.82 7.95
CA GLN A 162 10.60 -10.04 9.41
C GLN A 162 9.27 -9.53 10.01
N GLN A 163 8.28 -9.29 9.17
CA GLN A 163 6.94 -8.90 9.58
C GLN A 163 5.92 -9.92 9.09
N GLN A 164 4.90 -10.13 9.90
CA GLN A 164 3.76 -10.93 9.50
C GLN A 164 2.70 -10.04 8.90
N LEU A 165 2.34 -10.32 7.67
CA LEU A 165 1.21 -9.75 6.95
C LEU A 165 0.12 -10.81 6.84
N ILE A 166 -1.12 -10.46 7.15
CA ILE A 166 -2.25 -11.38 7.04
C ILE A 166 -3.27 -10.77 6.08
N LEU A 167 -3.57 -11.50 5.02
CA LEU A 167 -4.69 -11.21 4.14
C LEU A 167 -5.86 -12.09 4.56
N LYS A 168 -6.96 -11.51 4.99
CA LYS A 168 -8.17 -12.19 5.46
C LYS A 168 -9.34 -11.96 4.52
N GLU A 169 -10.34 -12.82 4.62
CA GLU A 169 -11.60 -12.70 3.88
C GLU A 169 -11.38 -12.54 2.37
N ILE A 170 -10.34 -13.21 1.85
CA ILE A 170 -9.98 -13.11 0.45
C ILE A 170 -11.12 -13.71 -0.38
N SER A 171 -11.59 -12.92 -1.31
CA SER A 171 -12.44 -13.34 -2.42
C SER A 171 -11.69 -13.10 -3.73
N LEU A 172 -11.64 -14.11 -4.59
CA LEU A 172 -11.05 -14.04 -5.93
C LEU A 172 -11.98 -14.68 -6.93
N ASN A 173 -12.27 -14.01 -8.02
CA ASN A 173 -12.95 -14.55 -9.18
C ASN A 173 -12.03 -14.38 -10.39
N LEU A 174 -11.53 -15.49 -10.90
CA LEU A 174 -10.68 -15.56 -12.08
C LEU A 174 -11.48 -16.25 -13.19
N GLN A 175 -11.65 -15.62 -14.33
CA GLN A 175 -12.45 -16.11 -15.43
C GLN A 175 -11.72 -15.90 -16.77
N SER A 176 -11.72 -16.94 -17.62
CA SER A 176 -11.23 -16.87 -18.99
C SER A 176 -12.42 -16.66 -19.93
N PRO A 177 -12.73 -15.42 -20.38
CA PRO A 177 -13.81 -15.18 -21.31
C PRO A 177 -13.46 -15.68 -22.72
N ASP A 178 -12.19 -15.62 -23.08
CA ASP A 178 -11.65 -16.01 -24.40
C ASP A 178 -10.15 -16.35 -24.28
N SER A 179 -9.50 -16.48 -25.42
CA SER A 179 -8.05 -16.75 -25.51
C SER A 179 -7.15 -15.55 -25.19
N SER A 180 -7.71 -14.36 -24.94
CA SER A 180 -6.94 -13.12 -24.76
C SER A 180 -6.36 -12.95 -23.34
N GLY A 181 -6.79 -13.77 -22.38
CA GLY A 181 -6.34 -13.72 -20.99
C GLY A 181 -7.43 -14.05 -19.98
N GLN A 182 -7.08 -14.02 -18.72
CA GLN A 182 -8.00 -14.29 -17.61
C GLN A 182 -8.31 -13.01 -16.85
N GLN A 183 -9.56 -12.58 -16.89
CA GLN A 183 -10.02 -11.48 -16.05
C GLN A 183 -10.04 -11.93 -14.58
N PHE A 184 -9.56 -11.10 -13.69
CA PHE A 184 -9.67 -11.34 -12.27
C PHE A 184 -10.26 -10.13 -11.54
N GLU A 185 -11.02 -10.46 -10.51
CA GLU A 185 -11.48 -9.53 -9.49
C GLU A 185 -11.17 -10.15 -8.14
N SER A 186 -10.56 -9.38 -7.26
CA SER A 186 -10.27 -9.84 -5.90
C SER A 186 -10.51 -8.76 -4.87
N SER A 187 -10.80 -9.18 -3.66
CA SER A 187 -10.98 -8.31 -2.51
C SER A 187 -10.57 -9.04 -1.24
N GLY A 188 -10.37 -8.28 -0.17
CA GLY A 188 -10.03 -8.83 1.13
C GLY A 188 -9.70 -7.74 2.13
N ILE A 189 -9.13 -8.15 3.26
CA ILE A 189 -8.68 -7.27 4.32
C ILE A 189 -7.21 -7.57 4.59
N LEU A 190 -6.35 -6.59 4.40
CA LEU A 190 -4.96 -6.63 4.79
C LEU A 190 -4.87 -6.26 6.27
N VAL A 191 -4.34 -7.15 7.09
CA VAL A 191 -4.07 -6.90 8.51
C VAL A 191 -2.56 -6.81 8.71
N TRP A 192 -2.12 -5.64 9.16
CA TRP A 192 -0.72 -5.38 9.48
C TRP A 192 -0.62 -4.67 10.82
N ARG A 193 -0.06 -5.35 11.82
CA ARG A 193 -0.07 -4.89 13.22
C ARG A 193 -1.50 -4.57 13.69
N LYS A 194 -1.79 -3.30 14.01
CA LYS A 194 -3.11 -2.81 14.43
C LYS A 194 -3.96 -2.26 13.28
N LEU A 195 -3.40 -2.16 12.07
CA LEU A 195 -4.10 -1.66 10.90
C LEU A 195 -4.88 -2.77 10.22
N SER A 196 -6.10 -2.47 9.85
CA SER A 196 -6.98 -3.31 9.05
C SER A 196 -7.40 -2.52 7.82
N VAL A 197 -6.98 -2.96 6.65
CA VAL A 197 -7.11 -2.22 5.39
C VAL A 197 -7.91 -3.06 4.41
N PRO A 198 -9.21 -2.81 4.24
CA PRO A 198 -10.00 -3.37 3.15
C PRO A 198 -9.39 -2.96 1.79
N TRP A 199 -9.32 -3.90 0.88
CA TRP A 199 -8.81 -3.67 -0.47
C TRP A 199 -9.63 -4.38 -1.53
N LYS A 200 -9.58 -3.86 -2.75
CA LYS A 200 -10.11 -4.46 -3.96
C LYS A 200 -9.08 -4.36 -5.07
N SER A 201 -9.03 -5.38 -5.92
CA SER A 201 -8.21 -5.30 -7.12
C SER A 201 -8.90 -6.00 -8.28
N ARG A 202 -8.59 -5.56 -9.51
CA ARG A 202 -9.07 -6.15 -10.75
C ARG A 202 -8.02 -5.98 -11.83
N GLY A 203 -8.06 -6.85 -12.81
CA GLY A 203 -7.14 -6.75 -13.94
C GLY A 203 -7.29 -7.91 -14.90
N LEU A 204 -6.36 -7.95 -15.84
CA LEU A 204 -6.25 -9.04 -16.81
C LEU A 204 -4.94 -9.80 -16.54
N PHE A 205 -5.07 -11.07 -16.23
CA PHE A 205 -3.94 -11.97 -16.06
C PHE A 205 -3.60 -12.58 -17.43
N LEU A 206 -2.40 -12.29 -17.89
CA LEU A 206 -1.86 -12.78 -19.16
C LEU A 206 -0.83 -13.87 -18.86
N SER A 207 -1.01 -15.04 -19.46
CA SER A 207 -0.04 -16.14 -19.41
C SER A 207 -0.08 -16.85 -20.75
N ASP A 208 1.00 -16.74 -21.48
CA ASP A 208 1.19 -17.42 -22.76
C ASP A 208 1.68 -18.86 -22.62
N GLY A 209 1.75 -19.38 -21.38
CA GLY A 209 2.19 -20.74 -21.06
C GLY A 209 3.70 -20.97 -21.18
N ILE A 210 4.44 -20.05 -21.76
CA ILE A 210 5.90 -20.12 -21.98
C ILE A 210 6.60 -18.92 -21.33
N GLY A 211 5.92 -17.77 -21.24
CA GLY A 211 6.45 -16.54 -20.68
C GLY A 211 6.20 -16.34 -19.19
N THR A 212 6.69 -15.23 -18.70
CA THR A 212 6.45 -14.82 -17.32
C THR A 212 5.00 -14.34 -17.16
N PRO A 213 4.27 -14.79 -16.12
CA PRO A 213 2.92 -14.32 -15.86
C PRO A 213 2.89 -12.79 -15.66
N GLU A 214 1.93 -12.15 -16.30
CA GLU A 214 1.75 -10.69 -16.24
C GLU A 214 0.30 -10.35 -15.88
N ILE A 215 0.12 -9.31 -15.08
CA ILE A 215 -1.17 -8.66 -14.86
C ILE A 215 -1.14 -7.29 -15.53
N SER A 216 -2.01 -7.08 -16.52
CA SER A 216 -2.09 -5.81 -17.27
C SER A 216 -3.44 -5.66 -17.98
N PRO A 217 -4.22 -4.58 -17.74
CA PRO A 217 -3.98 -3.54 -16.73
C PRO A 217 -4.25 -4.05 -15.30
N PHE A 218 -3.63 -3.42 -14.31
CA PHE A 218 -3.82 -3.71 -12.90
C PHE A 218 -4.46 -2.52 -12.18
N HIS A 219 -5.59 -2.74 -11.54
CA HIS A 219 -6.25 -1.73 -10.70
C HIS A 219 -6.32 -2.23 -9.27
N PHE A 220 -5.95 -1.36 -8.35
CA PHE A 220 -5.97 -1.62 -6.92
C PHE A 220 -6.57 -0.43 -6.19
N GLU A 221 -7.38 -0.69 -5.19
CA GLU A 221 -7.94 0.31 -4.29
C GLU A 221 -7.95 -0.24 -2.87
N ALA A 222 -7.53 0.58 -1.93
CA ALA A 222 -7.56 0.26 -0.50
C ALA A 222 -8.00 1.48 0.29
N SER A 223 -8.81 1.26 1.31
CA SER A 223 -9.31 2.34 2.16
C SER A 223 -9.20 1.94 3.63
N THR A 224 -8.80 2.86 4.48
CA THR A 224 -8.70 2.63 5.92
C THR A 224 -8.93 3.94 6.67
N SER A 225 -8.97 3.87 7.99
CA SER A 225 -9.01 5.04 8.86
C SER A 225 -7.85 4.96 9.86
N LEU A 226 -7.12 6.05 10.00
CA LEU A 226 -6.04 6.21 10.96
C LEU A 226 -6.33 7.46 11.80
N ASP A 227 -6.41 7.29 13.12
CA ASP A 227 -6.69 8.37 14.06
C ASP A 227 -7.96 9.20 13.70
N GLY A 228 -9.00 8.52 13.21
CA GLY A 228 -10.26 9.15 12.80
C GLY A 228 -10.24 9.76 11.39
N HIS A 229 -9.12 9.75 10.70
CA HIS A 229 -9.00 10.25 9.33
C HIS A 229 -9.08 9.12 8.30
N GLY A 230 -10.00 9.25 7.35
CA GLY A 230 -10.08 8.33 6.22
C GLY A 230 -8.88 8.47 5.30
N ILE A 231 -8.35 7.34 4.83
CA ILE A 231 -7.26 7.27 3.86
C ILE A 231 -7.71 6.31 2.76
N THR A 232 -7.64 6.75 1.51
CA THR A 232 -7.88 5.91 0.33
C THR A 232 -6.64 5.94 -0.55
N ILE A 233 -6.18 4.75 -0.97
CA ILE A 233 -5.05 4.59 -1.90
C ILE A 233 -5.55 3.83 -3.10
N SER A 234 -5.26 4.31 -4.30
CA SER A 234 -5.63 3.65 -5.55
C SER A 234 -4.51 3.73 -6.58
N THR A 235 -4.50 2.77 -7.50
CA THR A 235 -3.65 2.85 -8.69
C THR A 235 -4.32 3.73 -9.74
N THR A 236 -3.50 4.43 -10.53
CA THR A 236 -3.94 5.23 -11.67
C THR A 236 -3.20 4.80 -12.94
N GLY A 237 -3.77 5.10 -14.10
CA GLY A 237 -3.22 4.67 -15.38
C GLY A 237 -3.49 3.19 -15.69
N SER A 238 -2.59 2.58 -16.41
CA SER A 238 -2.66 1.15 -16.82
C SER A 238 -1.36 0.43 -16.44
N PRO A 239 -1.06 0.29 -15.14
CA PRO A 239 0.15 -0.40 -14.71
C PRO A 239 0.14 -1.87 -15.11
N SER A 240 1.32 -2.42 -15.32
CA SER A 240 1.54 -3.85 -15.48
C SER A 240 2.43 -4.40 -14.37
N VAL A 241 2.18 -5.64 -13.98
CA VAL A 241 2.97 -6.38 -12.98
C VAL A 241 3.36 -7.72 -13.58
N ARG A 242 4.66 -7.96 -13.72
CA ARG A 242 5.24 -9.24 -14.19
C ARG A 242 5.84 -10.01 -13.03
N PHE A 243 5.51 -11.28 -12.94
CA PHE A 243 6.06 -12.18 -11.93
C PHE A 243 7.21 -12.98 -12.51
N ASN A 244 8.36 -12.98 -11.84
CA ASN A 244 9.54 -13.75 -12.23
C ASN A 244 9.99 -14.68 -11.09
N ALA A 245 10.92 -15.59 -11.37
CA ALA A 245 11.38 -16.59 -10.40
C ALA A 245 11.93 -16.00 -9.09
N GLY A 246 12.35 -14.75 -9.07
CA GLY A 246 12.91 -14.07 -7.88
C GLY A 246 12.05 -12.98 -7.30
N GLY A 247 10.86 -12.70 -7.87
CA GLY A 247 10.03 -11.59 -7.41
C GLY A 247 9.00 -11.09 -8.40
N ALA A 248 8.84 -9.78 -8.48
CA ALA A 248 7.92 -9.13 -9.40
C ALA A 248 8.49 -7.78 -9.88
N ASP A 249 8.21 -7.45 -11.11
CA ASP A 249 8.53 -6.15 -11.70
C ASP A 249 7.22 -5.45 -12.07
N ALA A 250 7.03 -4.20 -11.63
CA ALA A 250 5.91 -3.37 -12.04
C ALA A 250 6.40 -2.21 -12.93
N ALA A 251 5.60 -1.88 -13.94
CA ALA A 251 5.87 -0.79 -14.85
C ALA A 251 4.64 0.14 -14.96
N GLY A 252 4.89 1.44 -15.13
CA GLY A 252 3.85 2.43 -15.31
C GLY A 252 2.90 2.58 -14.12
N LEU A 253 3.37 2.32 -12.90
CA LEU A 253 2.55 2.37 -11.71
C LEU A 253 2.28 3.82 -11.30
N GLY A 254 1.06 4.29 -11.52
CA GLY A 254 0.54 5.51 -10.95
C GLY A 254 -0.17 5.19 -9.63
N LEU A 255 0.05 6.03 -8.61
CA LEU A 255 -0.61 5.95 -7.31
C LEU A 255 -1.32 7.25 -7.01
N ARG A 256 -2.49 7.15 -6.40
CA ARG A 256 -3.23 8.26 -5.82
C ARG A 256 -3.54 7.93 -4.37
N ALA A 257 -3.28 8.85 -3.47
CA ALA A 257 -3.65 8.76 -2.07
C ALA A 257 -4.46 10.00 -1.68
N ASP A 258 -5.63 9.77 -1.13
CA ASP A 258 -6.53 10.81 -0.63
C ASP A 258 -6.76 10.60 0.86
N THR A 259 -6.68 11.65 1.66
CA THR A 259 -6.99 11.57 3.09
C THR A 259 -7.79 12.76 3.56
N SER A 260 -8.73 12.54 4.49
CA SER A 260 -9.50 13.60 5.13
C SER A 260 -8.66 14.46 6.09
N PHE A 261 -7.43 14.04 6.44
CA PHE A 261 -6.50 14.86 7.19
C PHE A 261 -6.06 16.04 6.34
N ARG A 262 -6.53 17.26 6.68
CA ARG A 262 -6.27 18.50 5.95
C ARG A 262 -6.53 18.41 4.45
N ASN A 263 -7.47 17.58 4.01
CA ASN A 263 -7.78 17.36 2.60
C ASN A 263 -6.51 17.12 1.76
N LEU A 264 -5.64 16.23 2.25
CA LEU A 264 -4.40 15.90 1.54
C LEU A 264 -4.70 14.95 0.37
N HIS A 265 -4.33 15.38 -0.81
CA HIS A 265 -4.32 14.60 -2.04
C HIS A 265 -2.90 14.45 -2.53
N LEU A 266 -2.48 13.24 -2.80
CA LEU A 266 -1.15 12.93 -3.27
C LEU A 266 -1.25 12.06 -4.53
N THR A 267 -0.47 12.39 -5.56
CA THR A 267 -0.28 11.52 -6.72
C THR A 267 1.19 11.18 -6.89
N ALA A 268 1.50 9.98 -7.31
CA ALA A 268 2.85 9.55 -7.59
C ALA A 268 2.89 8.72 -8.88
N GLN A 269 3.93 8.90 -9.68
CA GLN A 269 4.25 8.09 -10.84
C GLN A 269 5.54 7.33 -10.56
N ILE A 270 5.46 6.01 -10.62
CA ILE A 270 6.56 5.07 -10.42
C ILE A 270 6.78 4.34 -11.74
N PRO A 271 7.69 4.81 -12.61
CA PRO A 271 7.89 4.24 -13.94
C PRO A 271 8.29 2.76 -13.90
N ALA A 272 9.11 2.41 -12.92
CA ALA A 272 9.57 1.04 -12.70
C ALA A 272 9.71 0.75 -11.21
N LEU A 273 9.23 -0.41 -10.80
CA LEU A 273 9.40 -0.95 -9.45
C LEU A 273 9.81 -2.42 -9.59
N ALA A 274 10.89 -2.81 -8.95
CA ALA A 274 11.36 -4.19 -8.92
C ALA A 274 11.38 -4.71 -7.49
N LEU A 275 10.73 -5.84 -7.26
CA LEU A 275 10.79 -6.60 -6.02
C LEU A 275 11.63 -7.86 -6.28
N LYS A 276 12.84 -7.92 -5.76
CA LYS A 276 13.76 -9.07 -5.93
C LYS A 276 14.50 -9.35 -4.62
N ASN A 277 14.60 -10.60 -4.24
CA ASN A 277 15.45 -11.07 -3.11
C ASN A 277 15.32 -10.20 -1.85
N ASN A 278 14.10 -9.96 -1.37
CA ASN A 278 13.80 -9.09 -0.22
C ASN A 278 14.26 -7.62 -0.39
N SER A 279 14.44 -7.18 -1.61
CA SER A 279 14.78 -5.80 -1.96
C SER A 279 13.68 -5.22 -2.85
N ILE A 280 13.27 -3.99 -2.55
CA ILE A 280 12.38 -3.20 -3.41
C ILE A 280 13.24 -2.08 -3.99
N LYS A 281 13.30 -1.99 -5.30
CA LYS A 281 13.99 -0.91 -6.00
C LYS A 281 13.00 -0.16 -6.88
N THR A 282 13.09 1.16 -6.88
CA THR A 282 12.33 1.99 -7.81
C THR A 282 13.26 2.77 -8.73
N GLY A 283 12.74 3.16 -9.89
CA GLY A 283 13.29 4.27 -10.65
C GLY A 283 13.02 5.61 -9.95
N THR A 284 13.19 6.69 -10.67
CA THR A 284 12.79 8.02 -10.17
C THR A 284 11.28 8.09 -10.03
N VAL A 285 10.81 8.40 -8.83
CA VAL A 285 9.39 8.62 -8.51
C VAL A 285 9.09 10.10 -8.56
N ASN A 286 8.13 10.51 -9.36
CA ASN A 286 7.65 11.88 -9.40
C ASN A 286 6.22 11.94 -8.91
N GLY A 287 5.86 13.01 -8.21
CA GLY A 287 4.50 13.16 -7.73
C GLY A 287 4.13 14.61 -7.44
N THR A 288 2.85 14.79 -7.13
CA THR A 288 2.29 16.07 -6.71
C THR A 288 1.50 15.87 -5.43
N PHE A 289 1.35 16.93 -4.67
CA PHE A 289 0.50 16.94 -3.50
C PHE A 289 -0.26 18.26 -3.41
N THR A 290 -1.47 18.18 -2.88
CA THR A 290 -2.23 19.34 -2.43
C THR A 290 -2.79 19.04 -1.05
N ALA A 291 -2.73 20.01 -0.16
CA ALA A 291 -3.30 19.90 1.17
C ALA A 291 -3.85 21.26 1.60
N GLY A 292 -4.83 21.27 2.45
CA GLY A 292 -5.27 22.53 3.01
C GLY A 292 -6.72 22.52 3.48
N GLY A 293 -7.08 23.64 4.07
CA GLY A 293 -8.42 23.98 4.51
C GLY A 293 -8.77 25.39 4.06
N GLU A 294 -9.78 25.95 4.69
CA GLU A 294 -10.35 27.26 4.35
C GLU A 294 -9.34 28.41 4.44
N TYR A 295 -8.34 28.32 5.34
CA TYR A 295 -7.40 29.41 5.62
C TYR A 295 -5.99 29.22 5.09
N ALA A 296 -5.62 28.00 4.70
CA ALA A 296 -4.27 27.72 4.24
C ALA A 296 -4.27 26.55 3.27
N ARG A 297 -3.54 26.71 2.17
CA ARG A 297 -3.40 25.70 1.13
C ARG A 297 -1.92 25.45 0.83
N TRP A 298 -1.58 24.18 0.72
CA TRP A 298 -0.29 23.70 0.25
C TRP A 298 -0.48 23.04 -1.11
N ASP A 299 0.37 23.34 -2.04
CA ASP A 299 0.46 22.65 -3.32
C ASP A 299 1.91 22.50 -3.71
N GLY A 300 2.25 21.38 -4.32
CA GLY A 300 3.63 21.15 -4.71
C GLY A 300 3.84 19.84 -5.45
N SER A 301 5.12 19.60 -5.71
CA SER A 301 5.62 18.39 -6.35
C SER A 301 6.77 17.79 -5.53
N PHE A 302 6.98 16.50 -5.73
CA PHE A 302 8.14 15.82 -5.19
C PHE A 302 8.78 14.90 -6.22
N LYS A 303 10.07 14.71 -6.06
CA LYS A 303 10.88 13.81 -6.86
C LYS A 303 11.77 13.00 -5.93
N LEU A 304 11.71 11.69 -6.05
CA LEU A 304 12.52 10.77 -5.27
C LEU A 304 13.41 9.98 -6.25
N ASP A 305 14.70 10.14 -6.13
CA ASP A 305 15.64 9.43 -6.99
C ASP A 305 16.04 8.09 -6.40
N LYS A 306 15.83 7.01 -7.17
CA LYS A 306 16.36 5.65 -6.92
C LYS A 306 16.16 5.16 -5.48
N ALA A 307 14.91 5.04 -5.06
CA ALA A 307 14.63 4.45 -3.76
C ALA A 307 14.94 2.95 -3.76
N ASN A 308 15.65 2.50 -2.72
CA ASN A 308 16.01 1.11 -2.50
C ASN A 308 15.68 0.73 -1.05
N LEU A 309 14.77 -0.22 -0.86
CA LEU A 309 14.48 -0.82 0.42
C LEU A 309 15.12 -2.21 0.46
N HIS A 310 16.05 -2.42 1.37
CA HIS A 310 16.71 -3.71 1.58
C HIS A 310 16.90 -3.96 3.07
N SER A 311 16.56 -5.16 3.54
CA SER A 311 16.73 -5.58 4.94
C SER A 311 16.17 -4.58 5.97
N GLY A 312 15.04 -3.94 5.64
CA GLY A 312 14.39 -2.96 6.52
C GLY A 312 15.01 -1.56 6.52
N ILE A 313 16.00 -1.31 5.64
CA ILE A 313 16.61 0.00 5.43
C ILE A 313 16.15 0.53 4.06
N ALA A 314 15.52 1.69 4.04
CA ALA A 314 15.18 2.40 2.82
C ALA A 314 16.20 3.54 2.59
N ASN A 315 16.81 3.54 1.42
CA ASN A 315 17.74 4.58 0.98
C ASN A 315 17.14 5.27 -0.25
N ILE A 316 17.05 6.59 -0.21
CA ILE A 316 16.66 7.44 -1.32
C ILE A 316 17.85 8.32 -1.64
N GLY A 317 18.37 8.24 -2.88
CA GLY A 317 19.58 8.94 -3.27
C GLY A 317 19.45 10.46 -3.16
N ASN A 318 18.33 11.01 -3.60
CA ASN A 318 17.92 12.39 -3.39
C ASN A 318 16.40 12.47 -3.36
N ALA A 319 15.86 13.21 -2.41
CA ALA A 319 14.45 13.59 -2.33
C ALA A 319 14.34 15.10 -2.50
N GLU A 320 13.61 15.54 -3.49
CA GLU A 320 13.31 16.95 -3.75
C GLU A 320 11.82 17.17 -3.57
N ILE A 321 11.45 18.18 -2.78
CA ILE A 321 10.07 18.61 -2.58
C ILE A 321 10.02 20.09 -2.83
N SER A 322 9.16 20.54 -3.73
CA SER A 322 8.98 21.96 -3.99
C SER A 322 7.49 22.30 -4.09
N GLY A 323 7.15 23.50 -3.73
CA GLY A 323 5.77 23.91 -3.77
C GLY A 323 5.52 25.29 -3.25
N SER A 324 4.26 25.58 -2.99
CA SER A 324 3.83 26.83 -2.41
C SER A 324 2.88 26.60 -1.23
N PHE A 325 3.01 27.46 -0.26
CA PHE A 325 2.07 27.65 0.82
C PHE A 325 1.34 28.97 0.62
N LYS A 326 0.02 28.93 0.62
CA LYS A 326 -0.83 30.09 0.34
C LYS A 326 -1.84 30.28 1.47
N THR A 327 -1.94 31.53 1.91
CA THR A 327 -3.04 32.04 2.72
C THR A 327 -3.71 33.18 1.97
N PRO A 328 -4.83 33.77 2.42
CA PRO A 328 -5.43 34.93 1.76
C PRO A 328 -4.48 36.12 1.58
N ARG A 329 -3.41 36.23 2.41
CA ARG A 329 -2.48 37.39 2.41
C ARG A 329 -1.03 37.04 2.08
N LEU A 330 -0.66 35.77 2.17
CA LEU A 330 0.71 35.33 2.09
C LEU A 330 0.85 34.19 1.09
N GLN A 331 1.81 34.29 0.18
CA GLN A 331 2.27 33.16 -0.60
C GLN A 331 3.77 32.97 -0.35
N THR A 332 4.17 31.77 0.00
CA THR A 332 5.57 31.38 0.19
C THR A 332 5.87 30.19 -0.67
N ASN A 333 6.82 30.31 -1.56
CA ASN A 333 7.36 29.18 -2.30
C ASN A 333 8.47 28.54 -1.50
N PHE A 334 8.54 27.23 -1.49
CA PHE A 334 9.58 26.47 -0.77
C PHE A 334 10.18 25.36 -1.64
N SER A 335 11.41 25.03 -1.33
CA SER A 335 12.09 23.85 -1.86
C SER A 335 12.89 23.19 -0.75
N LEU A 336 12.81 21.87 -0.70
CA LEU A 336 13.51 21.00 0.24
C LEU A 336 14.23 19.95 -0.56
N GLY A 337 15.50 19.69 -0.24
CA GLY A 337 16.29 18.65 -0.89
C GLY A 337 17.15 17.91 0.13
N SER A 338 17.20 16.60 0.06
CA SER A 338 18.12 15.77 0.88
C SER A 338 18.17 14.34 0.35
N PRO A 339 19.30 13.65 0.44
CA PRO A 339 19.26 12.20 0.52
C PRO A 339 18.52 11.77 1.78
N LEU A 340 17.74 10.69 1.70
CA LEU A 340 16.98 10.18 2.84
C LEU A 340 17.41 8.75 3.15
N VAL A 341 17.57 8.47 4.42
CA VAL A 341 17.79 7.12 4.95
C VAL A 341 16.71 6.86 5.99
N TRP A 342 15.99 5.79 5.82
CA TRP A 342 15.03 5.35 6.82
C TRP A 342 15.37 3.93 7.27
N SER A 343 15.31 3.68 8.56
CA SER A 343 15.38 2.34 9.12
C SER A 343 14.39 2.18 10.26
N ARG A 344 14.07 0.94 10.56
CA ARG A 344 13.15 0.63 11.67
C ARG A 344 13.69 1.10 13.02
N ASP A 345 15.01 0.98 13.22
CA ASP A 345 15.63 1.19 14.52
C ASP A 345 16.07 2.66 14.71
N ASN A 346 16.45 3.33 13.63
CA ASN A 346 16.97 4.71 13.69
C ASN A 346 15.97 5.76 13.14
N GLY A 347 14.82 5.32 12.61
CA GLY A 347 13.84 6.24 12.02
C GLY A 347 14.30 6.84 10.69
N LEU A 348 13.98 8.12 10.44
CA LEU A 348 14.29 8.85 9.22
C LEU A 348 15.43 9.85 9.46
N ASP A 349 16.43 9.80 8.62
CA ASP A 349 17.56 10.75 8.60
C ASP A 349 17.64 11.45 7.23
N ALA A 350 17.80 12.77 7.28
CA ALA A 350 18.10 13.65 6.15
C ALA A 350 19.42 14.36 6.43
N PRO A 351 20.57 13.74 6.14
CA PRO A 351 21.89 14.20 6.61
C PRO A 351 22.42 15.44 5.90
N ARG A 352 21.88 15.77 4.73
CA ARG A 352 22.25 16.94 3.93
C ARG A 352 21.00 17.67 3.47
N LEU A 353 20.24 18.16 4.45
CA LEU A 353 19.01 18.89 4.21
C LEU A 353 19.34 20.29 3.67
N HIS A 354 18.77 20.61 2.53
CA HIS A 354 18.76 21.93 1.95
C HIS A 354 17.35 22.48 1.94
N ILE A 355 17.12 23.66 2.50
CA ILE A 355 15.84 24.33 2.56
C ILE A 355 15.98 25.70 1.91
N SER A 356 15.13 26.01 0.95
CA SER A 356 14.98 27.38 0.46
C SER A 356 13.54 27.82 0.54
N THR A 357 13.34 29.07 0.93
CA THR A 357 12.02 29.70 0.92
C THR A 357 12.11 31.06 0.26
N LEU A 358 11.08 31.40 -0.48
CA LEU A 358 10.89 32.73 -1.06
C LEU A 358 9.44 33.12 -0.83
N GLN A 359 9.23 34.11 -0.01
CA GLN A 359 7.93 34.70 0.16
C GLN A 359 7.63 35.64 -0.98
N ASP A 360 6.50 35.40 -1.64
CA ASP A 360 5.90 36.33 -2.60
C ASP A 360 4.59 36.82 -1.98
N THR A 361 4.42 38.14 -1.89
CA THR A 361 3.23 38.72 -1.29
C THR A 361 2.17 38.95 -2.35
N VAL A 362 0.96 38.46 -2.10
CA VAL A 362 -0.20 38.68 -2.98
C VAL A 362 -0.59 40.17 -3.00
N ASP A 363 -0.34 40.91 -1.91
CA ASP A 363 -0.58 42.35 -1.80
C ASP A 363 0.72 43.15 -1.92
N ARG A 364 0.89 43.79 -3.03
CA ARG A 364 1.79 44.91 -3.44
C ARG A 364 2.79 45.43 -2.38
N LEU A 365 3.55 44.60 -1.73
CA LEU A 365 4.67 45.04 -0.89
C LEU A 365 5.94 45.16 -1.76
N PRO A 366 6.72 46.24 -1.59
CA PRO A 366 7.82 46.55 -2.49
C PRO A 366 9.04 45.63 -2.45
N GLN A 367 9.07 44.65 -1.53
CA GLN A 367 10.18 43.69 -1.46
C GLN A 367 9.72 42.31 -0.97
N PRO A 368 10.22 41.21 -1.57
CA PRO A 368 9.98 39.86 -1.08
C PRO A 368 10.64 39.66 0.31
N ARG A 369 9.94 39.01 1.22
CA ARG A 369 10.33 38.73 2.58
C ARG A 369 10.43 37.22 2.84
N PHE A 370 10.98 36.82 3.97
CA PHE A 370 11.20 35.42 4.35
C PHE A 370 11.98 34.64 3.31
N ILE A 371 13.01 35.24 2.75
CA ILE A 371 13.95 34.54 1.91
C ILE A 371 14.90 33.76 2.81
N SER A 372 14.86 32.42 2.74
CA SER A 372 15.82 31.61 3.46
C SER A 372 16.55 30.67 2.52
N ARG A 373 17.81 30.40 2.85
CA ARG A 373 18.64 29.34 2.29
C ARG A 373 19.37 28.71 3.45
N LEU A 374 18.93 27.52 3.83
CA LEU A 374 19.42 26.81 5.01
C LEU A 374 19.93 25.45 4.59
N ASP A 375 21.10 25.11 5.08
CA ASP A 375 21.74 23.82 4.93
C ASP A 375 21.90 23.16 6.29
N GLY A 376 21.76 21.84 6.36
CA GLY A 376 21.89 21.16 7.63
C GLY A 376 21.48 19.73 7.63
N SER A 377 20.90 19.28 8.72
CA SER A 377 20.43 17.91 8.90
C SER A 377 19.11 17.85 9.65
N LEU A 378 18.34 16.80 9.40
CA LEU A 378 17.14 16.46 10.13
C LEU A 378 17.19 14.99 10.48
N SER A 379 16.96 14.65 11.75
CA SER A 379 16.83 13.28 12.23
C SER A 379 15.51 13.10 12.95
N ILE A 380 14.74 12.08 12.59
CA ILE A 380 13.45 11.71 13.17
C ILE A 380 13.56 10.24 13.63
N PRO A 381 14.18 9.96 14.79
CA PRO A 381 14.38 8.58 15.26
C PRO A 381 13.06 7.84 15.49
N ASN A 382 11.99 8.56 15.81
CA ASN A 382 10.63 8.05 15.85
C ASN A 382 9.65 9.19 15.58
N LEU A 383 8.37 8.90 15.38
CA LEU A 383 7.36 9.92 15.09
C LEU A 383 7.11 10.90 16.26
N GLN A 384 7.72 10.67 17.42
CA GLN A 384 7.56 11.48 18.63
C GLN A 384 8.77 12.37 18.91
N ASN A 385 9.91 12.09 18.29
CA ASN A 385 11.15 12.82 18.51
C ASN A 385 11.77 13.24 17.18
N TRP A 386 12.22 14.48 17.08
CA TRP A 386 13.01 14.92 15.94
C TRP A 386 14.01 16.01 16.33
N ASN A 387 15.13 16.02 15.64
CA ASN A 387 16.22 16.97 15.83
C ASN A 387 16.58 17.56 14.47
N ALA A 388 16.81 18.87 14.41
CA ALA A 388 17.30 19.54 13.22
C ALA A 388 18.37 20.55 13.58
N GLU A 389 19.42 20.58 12.76
CA GLU A 389 20.45 21.61 12.81
C GLU A 389 20.56 22.28 11.44
N LEU A 390 20.38 23.59 11.40
CA LEU A 390 20.31 24.37 10.18
C LEU A 390 21.24 25.58 10.28
N ASN A 391 21.98 25.84 9.20
CA ASN A 391 22.85 26.99 9.06
C ASN A 391 22.64 27.61 7.69
N GLY A 392 22.77 28.92 7.58
CA GLY A 392 22.62 29.57 6.29
C GLY A 392 22.23 31.04 6.39
N THR A 393 21.25 31.43 5.61
CA THR A 393 20.77 32.83 5.61
C THR A 393 19.25 32.87 5.74
N PHE A 394 18.77 33.84 6.51
CA PHE A 394 17.38 34.24 6.60
C PHE A 394 17.29 35.75 6.35
N ASP A 395 16.50 36.17 5.38
CA ASP A 395 16.43 37.54 4.87
C ASP A 395 17.81 38.18 4.66
N ARG A 396 18.69 37.38 4.00
CA ARG A 396 20.08 37.74 3.68
C ARG A 396 21.02 37.88 4.90
N GLN A 397 20.53 37.59 6.11
CA GLN A 397 21.34 37.62 7.33
C GLN A 397 21.80 36.20 7.70
N PRO A 398 23.02 36.01 8.11
CA PRO A 398 23.48 34.72 8.63
C PRO A 398 22.62 34.25 9.78
N VAL A 399 22.24 32.97 9.74
CA VAL A 399 21.46 32.31 10.78
C VAL A 399 22.02 30.92 11.07
N ALA A 400 22.05 30.57 12.33
CA ALA A 400 22.25 29.20 12.80
C ALA A 400 21.09 28.83 13.72
N ALA A 401 20.48 27.67 13.51
CA ALA A 401 19.35 27.24 14.30
C ALA A 401 19.42 25.75 14.62
N LYS A 402 19.03 25.40 15.83
CA LYS A 402 18.90 24.02 16.30
C LYS A 402 17.49 23.84 16.86
N PHE A 403 16.85 22.73 16.52
CA PHE A 403 15.53 22.40 16.99
C PHE A 403 15.54 20.97 17.53
N LYS A 404 14.88 20.78 18.66
CA LYS A 404 14.62 19.46 19.23
C LYS A 404 13.18 19.38 19.68
N TYR A 405 12.44 18.44 19.15
CA TYR A 405 11.08 18.16 19.54
C TYR A 405 10.97 16.80 20.21
N THR A 406 10.25 16.75 21.31
CA THR A 406 10.01 15.53 22.08
C THR A 406 8.54 15.47 22.44
N ARG A 407 7.88 14.33 22.18
CA ARG A 407 6.47 14.08 22.53
C ARG A 407 6.30 13.02 23.63
N GLU A 408 7.38 12.57 24.26
CA GLU A 408 7.31 11.67 25.40
C GLU A 408 6.78 12.43 26.63
N GLY A 409 5.51 12.20 26.98
CA GLY A 409 4.80 13.01 27.99
C GLY A 409 4.14 14.25 27.38
N ALA A 410 4.34 15.42 28.02
CA ALA A 410 3.89 16.69 27.45
C ALA A 410 4.80 17.08 26.27
N PRO A 411 4.22 17.44 25.10
CA PRO A 411 5.02 17.86 23.95
C PRO A 411 5.93 19.04 24.30
N ARG A 412 7.21 18.97 23.93
CA ARG A 412 8.21 20.01 24.19
C ARG A 412 9.01 20.30 22.94
N LEU A 413 9.13 21.57 22.58
CA LEU A 413 9.99 22.07 21.53
C LEU A 413 11.11 22.91 22.17
N GLU A 414 12.34 22.47 22.01
CA GLU A 414 13.52 23.24 22.35
C GLU A 414 14.08 23.85 21.06
N ALA A 415 14.32 25.13 21.04
CA ALA A 415 14.91 25.84 19.93
C ALA A 415 16.08 26.71 20.38
N ALA A 416 17.13 26.74 19.57
CA ALA A 416 18.20 27.73 19.74
C ALA A 416 18.43 28.38 18.37
N ALA A 417 18.44 29.69 18.29
CA ALA A 417 18.71 30.43 17.07
C ALA A 417 19.66 31.61 17.34
N ALA A 418 20.60 31.73 16.42
CA ALA A 418 21.54 32.86 16.37
C ALA A 418 21.39 33.58 15.03
N LEU A 419 21.09 34.88 15.07
CA LEU A 419 21.02 35.74 13.88
C LEU A 419 22.00 36.88 14.05
N GLN A 420 22.62 37.29 12.96
CA GLN A 420 23.53 38.45 13.01
C GLN A 420 22.78 39.77 13.13
N LYS A 421 21.71 39.94 12.34
CA LYS A 421 20.88 41.15 12.34
C LYS A 421 19.42 40.81 12.11
N LEU A 422 18.52 41.45 12.81
CA LEU A 422 17.08 41.34 12.62
C LEU A 422 16.44 42.74 12.49
N ASN A 423 15.70 42.96 11.43
CA ASN A 423 14.79 44.08 11.32
C ASN A 423 13.36 43.56 11.47
N PRO A 424 12.71 43.69 12.63
CA PRO A 424 11.38 43.15 12.86
C PRO A 424 10.26 44.00 12.25
N ALA A 425 10.52 45.29 11.92
CA ALA A 425 9.49 46.22 11.42
C ALA A 425 8.61 45.64 10.31
N PRO A 426 9.18 44.99 9.28
CA PRO A 426 8.40 44.38 8.22
C PRO A 426 7.43 43.30 8.67
N TYR A 427 7.71 42.61 9.76
CA TYR A 427 6.91 41.52 10.31
C TYR A 427 5.87 42.02 11.32
N LEU A 428 6.16 43.12 12.04
CA LEU A 428 5.28 43.70 13.06
C LEU A 428 3.98 44.24 12.47
N ASP A 429 4.00 44.76 11.26
CA ASP A 429 2.80 45.24 10.57
C ASP A 429 1.80 44.13 10.26
N GLU A 430 2.28 42.95 9.91
CA GLU A 430 1.42 41.76 9.76
C GLU A 430 0.86 41.30 11.11
N PHE A 431 1.66 41.33 12.17
CA PHE A 431 1.22 41.01 13.54
C PHE A 431 0.15 41.95 14.03
N ARG A 432 0.28 43.25 13.83
CA ARG A 432 -0.70 44.27 14.23
C ARG A 432 -2.03 44.11 13.51
N GLN A 433 -2.02 43.80 12.20
CA GLN A 433 -3.22 43.61 11.39
C GLN A 433 -4.02 42.36 11.77
N GLN A 434 -3.40 41.37 12.38
CA GLN A 434 -4.04 40.12 12.80
C GLN A 434 -4.49 40.11 14.28
N ASN A 435 -4.59 41.31 14.92
CA ASN A 435 -5.01 41.45 16.31
C ASN A 435 -4.21 40.57 17.31
N GLY A 436 -2.94 40.35 17.06
CA GLY A 436 -2.06 39.57 17.95
C GLY A 436 -2.36 38.07 18.05
N LYS A 437 -3.26 37.52 17.23
CA LYS A 437 -3.74 36.13 17.36
C LYS A 437 -2.89 35.06 16.68
N ILE A 438 -1.88 35.42 15.91
CA ILE A 438 -1.07 34.38 15.17
C ILE A 438 -0.21 33.58 16.13
N PHE A 439 0.45 34.21 17.10
CA PHE A 439 1.32 33.52 18.04
C PHE A 439 0.56 32.55 18.95
N PRO A 440 -0.57 32.94 19.58
CA PRO A 440 -1.38 32.01 20.35
C PRO A 440 -1.92 30.85 19.51
N ASP A 441 -2.30 31.08 18.24
CA ASP A 441 -2.82 30.02 17.37
C ASP A 441 -1.74 29.02 16.94
N ILE A 442 -0.52 29.46 16.66
CA ILE A 442 0.61 28.58 16.33
C ILE A 442 1.06 27.82 17.59
N LEU A 443 1.21 28.50 18.72
CA LEU A 443 1.64 27.90 19.98
C LEU A 443 0.55 26.99 20.56
N GLY A 444 -0.71 27.38 20.49
CA GLY A 444 -1.84 26.54 20.90
C GLY A 444 -1.99 25.26 20.06
N ARG A 445 -1.55 25.28 18.80
CA ARG A 445 -1.51 24.09 17.94
C ARG A 445 -0.30 23.20 18.20
N LEU A 446 0.79 23.73 18.71
CA LEU A 446 1.95 22.96 19.17
C LEU A 446 1.62 22.17 20.46
N SER A 447 0.47 22.48 21.11
CA SER A 447 -0.07 21.79 22.30
C SER A 447 0.98 21.35 23.33
N GLY A 448 2.04 22.14 23.54
CA GLY A 448 3.14 21.77 24.41
C GLY A 448 3.98 22.99 24.84
N ASN A 449 5.01 22.71 25.60
CA ASN A 449 5.96 23.71 26.06
C ASN A 449 6.97 24.04 24.97
N VAL A 450 7.20 25.31 24.70
CA VAL A 450 8.25 25.81 23.81
C VAL A 450 9.31 26.54 24.66
N GLU A 451 10.53 26.10 24.53
CA GLU A 451 11.68 26.78 25.12
C GLU A 451 12.61 27.22 23.97
N ALA A 452 12.82 28.51 23.84
CA ALA A 452 13.70 29.04 22.80
C ALA A 452 14.79 29.93 23.40
N HIS A 453 16.01 29.71 22.94
CA HIS A 453 17.17 30.55 23.24
C HIS A 453 17.52 31.33 21.98
N LEU A 454 17.41 32.65 22.03
CA LEU A 454 17.64 33.55 20.91
C LEU A 454 18.86 34.42 21.17
N LYS A 455 19.80 34.45 20.23
CA LYS A 455 20.94 35.35 20.16
C LYS A 455 20.85 36.19 18.90
N ILE A 456 20.78 37.50 19.03
CA ILE A 456 20.66 38.41 17.91
C ILE A 456 21.71 39.50 18.05
N GLY A 457 22.64 39.59 17.13
CA GLY A 457 23.72 40.57 17.17
C GLY A 457 23.22 42.00 17.13
N SER A 458 22.21 42.32 16.33
CA SER A 458 21.59 43.63 16.30
C SER A 458 20.12 43.56 15.92
N ILE A 459 19.26 44.23 16.65
CA ILE A 459 17.83 44.44 16.30
C ILE A 459 17.61 45.90 16.01
N GLN A 460 17.07 46.19 14.83
CA GLN A 460 16.78 47.55 14.41
C GLN A 460 15.29 47.81 14.48
N LEU A 461 14.89 48.60 15.46
CA LEU A 461 13.51 49.08 15.65
C LEU A 461 13.41 50.52 15.17
N PRO A 462 12.20 51.07 14.87
CA PRO A 462 12.02 52.49 14.58
C PRO A 462 12.50 53.35 15.78
N GLY A 463 13.58 54.12 15.58
CA GLY A 463 14.15 54.99 16.61
C GLY A 463 14.93 54.28 17.72
N LEU A 464 15.20 52.99 17.62
CA LEU A 464 15.92 52.24 18.68
C LEU A 464 16.72 51.09 18.03
N GLN A 465 17.98 50.98 18.42
CA GLN A 465 18.82 49.82 18.09
C GLN A 465 19.20 49.11 19.39
N LEU A 466 19.00 47.78 19.37
CA LEU A 466 19.43 46.89 20.43
C LEU A 466 20.57 46.04 19.90
N ASP A 467 21.71 46.01 20.55
CA ASP A 467 22.84 45.23 20.16
C ASP A 467 23.07 44.08 21.18
N ASP A 468 23.66 42.96 20.68
CA ASP A 468 24.00 41.78 21.48
C ASP A 468 22.83 41.25 22.32
N MET A 469 21.65 41.17 21.73
CA MET A 469 20.47 40.67 22.41
C MET A 469 20.59 39.16 22.64
N GLU A 470 20.43 38.78 23.89
CA GLU A 470 20.29 37.39 24.31
C GLU A 470 19.03 37.25 25.19
N THR A 471 18.16 36.31 24.82
CA THR A 471 16.94 36.06 25.58
C THR A 471 16.52 34.62 25.55
N TYR A 472 15.85 34.20 26.61
CA TYR A 472 15.18 32.90 26.70
C TYR A 472 13.68 33.13 26.68
N LEU A 473 13.01 32.51 25.75
CA LEU A 473 11.57 32.51 25.61
C LEU A 473 11.05 31.18 26.15
N HIS A 474 10.09 31.25 27.03
CA HIS A 474 9.29 30.13 27.46
C HIS A 474 7.84 30.41 27.05
N ALA A 475 7.23 29.48 26.34
CA ALA A 475 5.83 29.59 25.96
C ALA A 475 5.13 28.26 26.24
N ASP A 476 3.99 28.35 26.88
CA ASP A 476 3.06 27.25 27.10
C ASP A 476 1.69 27.60 26.51
N LYS A 477 0.69 26.77 26.79
CA LYS A 477 -0.66 26.96 26.29
C LYS A 477 -1.30 28.29 26.65
N ASP A 478 -0.93 28.88 27.79
CA ASP A 478 -1.59 30.02 28.39
C ASP A 478 -0.67 31.23 28.52
N HIS A 479 0.66 31.06 28.53
CA HIS A 479 1.61 32.11 28.85
C HIS A 479 2.81 32.14 27.89
N ILE A 480 3.30 33.33 27.61
CA ILE A 480 4.58 33.61 26.95
C ILE A 480 5.41 34.46 27.91
N ALA A 481 6.56 33.94 28.30
CA ALA A 481 7.48 34.62 29.18
C ALA A 481 8.84 34.80 28.51
N LEU A 482 9.39 35.97 28.57
CA LEU A 482 10.79 36.26 28.25
C LEU A 482 11.56 36.33 29.56
N SER A 483 12.63 35.54 29.63
CA SER A 483 13.52 35.54 30.80
C SER A 483 14.96 35.78 30.36
N ARG A 484 15.78 36.28 31.31
CA ARG A 484 17.19 36.57 31.08
C ARG A 484 17.46 37.45 29.85
N PHE A 485 16.65 38.49 29.70
CA PHE A 485 16.85 39.47 28.65
C PHE A 485 18.12 40.29 28.94
N LYS A 486 19.07 40.24 27.98
CA LYS A 486 20.29 41.04 28.02
C LYS A 486 20.42 41.74 26.67
N SER A 487 20.72 42.99 26.63
CA SER A 487 20.96 43.79 25.43
C SER A 487 21.75 45.03 25.74
N GLY A 488 22.61 45.45 24.82
CA GLY A 488 23.15 46.82 24.76
C GLY A 488 22.14 47.76 24.13
N LEU A 489 22.03 48.96 24.63
CA LEU A 489 21.13 50.00 24.14
C LEU A 489 21.95 51.15 23.60
N TYR A 490 21.75 51.47 22.31
CA TYR A 490 22.26 52.67 21.69
C TYR A 490 21.07 53.49 21.20
N GLY A 491 20.93 54.69 21.74
CA GLY A 491 19.93 55.67 21.35
C GLY A 491 20.54 56.85 20.64
#